data_e22b08ca445756d18acc265c5fef26a3
#
_entry.id   e22b08ca445756d18acc265c5fef26a3
#
_cell.length_a   1.000
_cell.length_b   1.000
_cell.length_c   1.000
_cell.angle_alpha   90.00
_cell.angle_beta   90.00
_cell.angle_gamma   90.00
#
_symmetry.space_group_name_H-M   'P 1'
#
loop_
_entity.id
_entity.type
_entity.pdbx_description
1 polymer ?
#
loop_
_entity_poly.entity_id
_entity_poly.type
_entity_poly.pdbx_seq_one_letter_code
_entity_poly.pdbx_strand_id
1 'polypeptide(L)'
;MRLIEPGDYYKDYFLLLADLSDIDPTKINLQQFSRYIDNMHINYKQVWVIEDTRYKKIVCSMTILFEDKLIHTMSKVCHIEDLVIHHCVRRHGLGRAMIDHALQIAKEYDCYKLTLYCKDELIPFYEKCNLQKKGVEMAVYLADLPPTEPTDDITITVDETSDKTA
;
A
#
# COMPACT_ATOMS: atom_id res chain seq x y z
N MET A 1 -9.22 -6.86 -14.64
CA MET A 1 -8.19 -6.38 -13.71
C MET A 1 -6.84 -6.63 -14.36
N ARG A 2 -5.92 -5.68 -14.30
CA ARG A 2 -4.58 -5.76 -14.90
C ARG A 2 -3.62 -4.82 -14.18
N LEU A 3 -2.33 -4.97 -14.43
CA LEU A 3 -1.35 -3.99 -13.99
C LEU A 3 -1.59 -2.65 -14.68
N ILE A 4 -1.24 -1.57 -13.98
CA ILE A 4 -1.25 -0.21 -14.53
C ILE A 4 -0.21 -0.10 -15.66
N GLU A 5 -0.51 0.74 -16.65
CA GLU A 5 0.38 1.00 -17.79
C GLU A 5 0.48 2.51 -18.08
N PRO A 6 1.52 2.98 -18.79
CA PRO A 6 1.69 4.42 -19.05
C PRO A 6 0.49 5.09 -19.71
N GLY A 7 -0.27 4.36 -20.55
CA GLY A 7 -1.48 4.85 -21.20
C GLY A 7 -2.63 5.21 -20.26
N ASP A 8 -2.60 4.69 -19.02
CA ASP A 8 -3.64 4.98 -18.01
C ASP A 8 -3.58 6.41 -17.49
N TYR A 9 -2.46 7.12 -17.75
CA TYR A 9 -2.34 8.55 -17.51
C TYR A 9 -3.52 9.35 -18.10
N TYR A 10 -4.03 8.93 -19.25
CA TYR A 10 -5.11 9.60 -19.98
C TYR A 10 -6.52 9.07 -19.65
N LYS A 11 -6.63 8.12 -18.70
CA LYS A 11 -7.89 7.44 -18.37
C LYS A 11 -8.47 7.87 -17.03
N ASP A 12 -8.39 9.15 -16.72
CA ASP A 12 -8.88 9.75 -15.46
C ASP A 12 -8.27 9.12 -14.19
N TYR A 13 -7.07 8.52 -14.29
CA TYR A 13 -6.44 7.84 -13.17
C TYR A 13 -6.22 8.77 -11.96
N PHE A 14 -5.73 9.97 -12.19
CA PHE A 14 -5.50 10.94 -11.12
C PHE A 14 -6.79 11.51 -10.53
N LEU A 15 -7.88 11.56 -11.31
CA LEU A 15 -9.20 11.92 -10.78
C LEU A 15 -9.74 10.81 -9.86
N LEU A 16 -9.46 9.54 -10.15
CA LEU A 16 -9.77 8.45 -9.26
C LEU A 16 -8.98 8.55 -7.94
N LEU A 17 -7.68 8.86 -8.00
CA LEU A 17 -6.85 9.02 -6.80
C LEU A 17 -7.28 10.20 -5.92
N ALA A 18 -7.89 11.24 -6.50
CA ALA A 18 -8.46 12.36 -5.75
C ALA A 18 -9.65 11.95 -4.86
N ASP A 19 -10.31 10.81 -5.10
CA ASP A 19 -11.32 10.22 -4.20
C ASP A 19 -10.67 9.66 -2.90
N LEU A 20 -9.34 9.51 -2.86
CA LEU A 20 -8.59 8.94 -1.74
C LEU A 20 -7.85 10.00 -0.93
N SER A 21 -7.18 10.93 -1.60
CA SER A 21 -6.33 11.95 -0.97
C SER A 21 -6.21 13.19 -1.86
N ASP A 22 -5.79 14.30 -1.28
CA ASP A 22 -5.48 15.50 -2.03
C ASP A 22 -4.35 15.25 -3.01
N ILE A 23 -4.66 15.40 -4.29
CA ILE A 23 -3.70 15.28 -5.38
C ILE A 23 -3.87 16.45 -6.35
N ASP A 24 -2.77 16.99 -6.80
CA ASP A 24 -2.74 18.01 -7.87
C ASP A 24 -2.25 17.35 -9.17
N PRO A 25 -3.16 16.92 -10.06
CA PRO A 25 -2.79 16.24 -11.30
C PRO A 25 -1.89 17.09 -12.22
N THR A 26 -1.92 18.42 -12.07
CA THR A 26 -1.12 19.33 -12.93
C THR A 26 0.37 19.25 -12.63
N LYS A 27 0.75 18.74 -11.46
CA LYS A 27 2.14 18.58 -11.04
C LYS A 27 2.77 17.26 -11.50
N ILE A 28 1.99 16.39 -12.11
CA ILE A 28 2.45 15.06 -12.57
C ILE A 28 2.32 15.02 -14.09
N ASN A 29 3.44 14.89 -14.79
CA ASN A 29 3.44 14.70 -16.24
C ASN A 29 3.59 13.22 -16.64
N LEU A 30 3.29 12.91 -17.90
CA LEU A 30 3.38 11.55 -18.43
C LEU A 30 4.76 10.91 -18.24
N GLN A 31 5.84 11.67 -18.38
CA GLN A 31 7.20 11.15 -18.25
C GLN A 31 7.47 10.72 -16.80
N GLN A 32 7.05 11.52 -15.82
CA GLN A 32 7.16 11.18 -14.39
C GLN A 32 6.32 9.93 -14.07
N PHE A 33 5.10 9.86 -14.60
CA PHE A 33 4.22 8.72 -14.41
C PHE A 33 4.79 7.44 -15.03
N SER A 34 5.27 7.49 -16.27
CA SER A 34 5.91 6.34 -16.92
C SER A 34 7.13 5.86 -16.14
N ARG A 35 8.01 6.78 -15.72
CA ARG A 35 9.18 6.44 -14.89
C ARG A 35 8.79 5.79 -13.56
N TYR A 36 7.70 6.25 -12.94
CA TYR A 36 7.18 5.63 -11.72
C TYR A 36 6.78 4.17 -11.98
N ILE A 37 6.08 3.90 -13.09
CA ILE A 37 5.65 2.55 -13.49
C ILE A 37 6.88 1.67 -13.78
N ASP A 38 7.85 2.15 -14.54
CA ASP A 38 9.07 1.41 -14.88
C ASP A 38 9.86 0.99 -13.63
N ASN A 39 9.84 1.82 -12.59
CA ASN A 39 10.56 1.56 -11.33
C ASN A 39 9.77 0.69 -10.33
N MET A 40 8.50 0.38 -10.58
CA MET A 40 7.69 -0.38 -9.63
C MET A 40 8.26 -1.77 -9.33
N HIS A 41 8.74 -2.48 -10.36
CA HIS A 41 9.29 -3.83 -10.18
C HIS A 41 10.57 -3.85 -9.33
N ILE A 42 11.41 -2.82 -9.46
CA ILE A 42 12.64 -2.68 -8.66
C ILE A 42 12.30 -2.50 -7.17
N ASN A 43 11.16 -1.88 -6.88
CA ASN A 43 10.71 -1.56 -5.52
C ASN A 43 9.72 -2.58 -4.95
N TYR A 44 9.63 -3.78 -5.50
CA TYR A 44 8.66 -4.81 -5.04
C TYR A 44 7.23 -4.29 -4.94
N LYS A 45 6.84 -3.43 -5.90
CA LYS A 45 5.54 -2.76 -5.96
C LYS A 45 4.78 -3.15 -7.22
N GLN A 46 3.46 -3.31 -7.07
CA GLN A 46 2.53 -3.54 -8.16
C GLN A 46 1.32 -2.63 -7.99
N VAL A 47 0.92 -1.93 -9.04
CA VAL A 47 -0.35 -1.20 -9.04
C VAL A 47 -1.33 -1.93 -9.96
N TRP A 48 -2.44 -2.35 -9.39
CA TRP A 48 -3.50 -3.08 -10.08
C TRP A 48 -4.69 -2.17 -10.31
N VAL A 49 -5.26 -2.21 -11.52
CA VAL A 49 -6.37 -1.35 -11.91
C VAL A 49 -7.52 -2.14 -12.53
N ILE A 50 -8.72 -1.60 -12.42
CA ILE A 50 -9.89 -2.02 -13.19
C ILE A 50 -10.28 -0.85 -14.10
N GLU A 51 -10.37 -1.12 -15.40
CA GLU A 51 -10.81 -0.18 -16.40
C GLU A 51 -12.29 -0.44 -16.75
N ASP A 52 -13.09 0.61 -16.76
CA ASP A 52 -14.38 0.61 -17.45
C ASP A 52 -14.13 0.78 -18.94
N THR A 53 -14.20 -0.32 -19.69
CA THR A 53 -13.89 -0.37 -21.12
C THR A 53 -14.87 0.42 -21.98
N ARG A 54 -16.09 0.66 -21.49
CA ARG A 54 -17.09 1.47 -22.19
C ARG A 54 -16.72 2.95 -22.22
N TYR A 55 -16.23 3.46 -21.10
CA TYR A 55 -15.85 4.87 -20.97
C TYR A 55 -14.33 5.09 -21.07
N LYS A 56 -13.54 4.01 -21.16
CA LYS A 56 -12.07 4.02 -21.17
C LYS A 56 -11.48 4.78 -19.99
N LYS A 57 -12.04 4.52 -18.79
CA LYS A 57 -11.61 5.17 -17.54
C LYS A 57 -11.19 4.14 -16.52
N ILE A 58 -10.17 4.47 -15.73
CA ILE A 58 -9.80 3.66 -14.58
C ILE A 58 -10.80 3.95 -13.46
N VAL A 59 -11.44 2.89 -12.96
CA VAL A 59 -12.51 2.99 -11.94
C VAL A 59 -12.14 2.34 -10.61
N CYS A 60 -11.08 1.54 -10.57
CA CYS A 60 -10.49 1.03 -9.33
C CYS A 60 -8.98 1.03 -9.44
N SER A 61 -8.30 1.28 -8.32
CA SER A 61 -6.86 1.14 -8.18
C SER A 61 -6.51 0.55 -6.82
N MET A 62 -5.41 -0.19 -6.76
CA MET A 62 -4.83 -0.75 -5.55
C MET A 62 -3.33 -0.91 -5.75
N THR A 63 -2.55 -0.49 -4.77
CA THR A 63 -1.11 -0.75 -4.72
C THR A 63 -0.84 -1.96 -3.83
N ILE A 64 -0.02 -2.88 -4.31
CA ILE A 64 0.52 -4.00 -3.54
C ILE A 64 2.02 -3.77 -3.34
N LEU A 65 2.49 -3.88 -2.10
CA LEU A 65 3.89 -3.83 -1.71
C LEU A 65 4.27 -5.16 -1.07
N PHE A 66 5.49 -5.64 -1.37
CA PHE A 66 6.06 -6.81 -0.71
C PHE A 66 7.21 -6.39 0.19
N GLU A 67 7.17 -6.85 1.43
CA GLU A 67 8.22 -6.61 2.42
C GLU A 67 8.86 -7.92 2.82
N ASP A 68 10.16 -8.07 2.58
CA ASP A 68 10.94 -9.19 3.09
C ASP A 68 11.20 -9.03 4.58
N LYS A 69 11.00 -10.09 5.36
CA LYS A 69 11.22 -10.14 6.80
C LYS A 69 12.35 -11.11 7.15
N LEU A 70 13.26 -10.71 8.01
CA LEU A 70 14.23 -11.66 8.59
C LEU A 70 13.57 -12.60 9.61
N ILE A 71 12.55 -12.11 10.31
CA ILE A 71 11.71 -12.93 11.20
C ILE A 71 10.76 -13.83 10.38
N HIS A 72 10.10 -14.78 11.05
CA HIS A 72 9.20 -15.77 10.40
C HIS A 72 9.88 -16.56 9.28
N THR A 73 11.14 -16.96 9.51
CA THR A 73 11.92 -17.80 8.59
C THR A 73 12.13 -17.13 7.23
N MET A 74 12.49 -15.84 7.24
CA MET A 74 12.74 -15.03 6.04
C MET A 74 11.52 -14.96 5.10
N SER A 75 10.33 -14.86 5.67
CA SER A 75 9.08 -14.81 4.93
C SER A 75 8.75 -13.38 4.44
N LYS A 76 7.67 -13.24 3.67
CA LYS A 76 7.21 -11.97 3.11
C LYS A 76 5.89 -11.52 3.74
N VAL A 77 5.69 -10.20 3.78
CA VAL A 77 4.40 -9.57 4.05
C VAL A 77 3.91 -8.89 2.78
N CYS A 78 2.64 -9.08 2.47
CA CYS A 78 1.94 -8.32 1.43
C CYS A 78 1.21 -7.16 2.08
N HIS A 79 1.46 -5.93 1.62
CA HIS A 79 0.75 -4.73 2.05
C HIS A 79 -0.17 -4.26 0.92
N ILE A 80 -1.40 -3.89 1.27
CA ILE A 80 -2.30 -3.17 0.37
C ILE A 80 -2.28 -1.71 0.75
N GLU A 81 -2.00 -0.86 -0.24
CA GLU A 81 -2.03 0.59 -0.13
C GLU A 81 -2.92 1.18 -1.23
N ASP A 82 -3.40 2.38 -1.00
CA ASP A 82 -4.11 3.20 -1.99
C ASP A 82 -5.29 2.47 -2.67
N LEU A 83 -6.02 1.63 -1.92
CA LEU A 83 -7.20 0.99 -2.46
C LEU A 83 -8.34 2.00 -2.63
N VAL A 84 -8.67 2.31 -3.86
CA VAL A 84 -9.73 3.24 -4.22
C VAL A 84 -10.69 2.66 -5.23
N ILE A 85 -11.98 2.92 -5.02
CA ILE A 85 -13.07 2.57 -5.92
C ILE A 85 -13.83 3.85 -6.23
N HIS A 86 -13.92 4.21 -7.51
CA HIS A 86 -14.65 5.38 -7.97
C HIS A 86 -16.09 5.36 -7.42
N HIS A 87 -16.55 6.46 -6.87
CA HIS A 87 -17.82 6.54 -6.15
C HIS A 87 -19.02 6.02 -6.95
N CYS A 88 -19.07 6.26 -8.27
CA CYS A 88 -20.16 5.83 -9.13
C CYS A 88 -20.27 4.30 -9.30
N VAL A 89 -19.20 3.55 -9.04
CA VAL A 89 -19.17 2.08 -9.18
C VAL A 89 -18.98 1.35 -7.84
N ARG A 90 -19.10 2.05 -6.72
CA ARG A 90 -19.13 1.43 -5.38
C ARG A 90 -20.36 0.53 -5.24
N ARG A 91 -20.30 -0.43 -4.30
CA ARG A 91 -21.37 -1.40 -3.97
C ARG A 91 -21.66 -2.42 -5.08
N HIS A 92 -20.81 -2.52 -6.11
CA HIS A 92 -20.91 -3.54 -7.18
C HIS A 92 -19.92 -4.70 -6.98
N GLY A 93 -19.41 -4.88 -5.77
CA GLY A 93 -18.48 -5.99 -5.46
C GLY A 93 -17.02 -5.76 -5.87
N LEU A 94 -16.70 -4.64 -6.53
CA LEU A 94 -15.34 -4.39 -7.05
C LEU A 94 -14.27 -4.33 -5.95
N GLY A 95 -14.57 -3.71 -4.81
CA GLY A 95 -13.65 -3.69 -3.67
C GLY A 95 -13.32 -5.10 -3.16
N ARG A 96 -14.33 -5.98 -3.06
CA ARG A 96 -14.13 -7.37 -2.71
C ARG A 96 -13.26 -8.09 -3.74
N ALA A 97 -13.53 -7.90 -5.02
CA ALA A 97 -12.73 -8.50 -6.10
C ALA A 97 -11.27 -8.05 -6.07
N MET A 98 -10.99 -6.78 -5.73
CA MET A 98 -9.61 -6.28 -5.55
C MET A 98 -8.92 -7.00 -4.38
N ILE A 99 -9.58 -7.13 -3.22
CA ILE A 99 -9.03 -7.83 -2.06
C ILE A 99 -8.79 -9.32 -2.35
N ASP A 100 -9.75 -10.00 -2.98
CA ASP A 100 -9.61 -11.41 -3.33
C ASP A 100 -8.42 -11.63 -4.29
N HIS A 101 -8.20 -10.70 -5.23
CA HIS A 101 -7.04 -10.72 -6.12
C HIS A 101 -5.73 -10.49 -5.35
N ALA A 102 -5.69 -9.54 -4.42
CA ALA A 102 -4.50 -9.32 -3.57
C ALA A 102 -4.17 -10.54 -2.72
N LEU A 103 -5.19 -11.23 -2.18
CA LEU A 103 -5.00 -12.49 -1.42
C LEU A 103 -4.42 -13.61 -2.30
N GLN A 104 -4.84 -13.69 -3.57
CA GLN A 104 -4.27 -14.63 -4.52
C GLN A 104 -2.80 -14.32 -4.78
N ILE A 105 -2.47 -13.06 -5.09
CA ILE A 105 -1.09 -12.62 -5.32
C ILE A 105 -0.22 -12.88 -4.08
N ALA A 106 -0.71 -12.55 -2.88
CA ALA A 106 0.03 -12.79 -1.64
C ALA A 106 0.40 -14.27 -1.47
N LYS A 107 -0.49 -15.20 -1.85
CA LYS A 107 -0.21 -16.64 -1.86
C LYS A 107 0.82 -17.03 -2.91
N GLU A 108 0.73 -16.49 -4.13
CA GLU A 108 1.68 -16.75 -5.22
C GLU A 108 3.10 -16.28 -4.89
N TYR A 109 3.24 -15.24 -4.05
CA TYR A 109 4.51 -14.70 -3.58
C TYR A 109 4.95 -15.28 -2.21
N ASP A 110 4.31 -16.34 -1.71
CA ASP A 110 4.60 -17.00 -0.43
C ASP A 110 4.60 -16.02 0.77
N CYS A 111 3.68 -15.05 0.76
CA CYS A 111 3.52 -14.16 1.90
C CYS A 111 2.83 -14.87 3.06
N TYR A 112 3.37 -14.76 4.29
CA TYR A 112 2.75 -15.38 5.47
C TYR A 112 1.52 -14.59 5.96
N LYS A 113 1.38 -13.33 5.56
CA LYS A 113 0.19 -12.51 5.80
C LYS A 113 0.02 -11.44 4.75
N LEU A 114 -1.24 -10.95 4.64
CA LEU A 114 -1.60 -9.71 3.97
C LEU A 114 -2.09 -8.72 5.03
N THR A 115 -1.71 -7.45 4.90
CA THR A 115 -2.10 -6.38 5.83
C THR A 115 -2.44 -5.09 5.08
N LEU A 116 -3.23 -4.24 5.71
CA LEU A 116 -3.57 -2.89 5.25
C LEU A 116 -3.96 -2.02 6.43
N TYR A 117 -3.96 -0.70 6.22
CA TYR A 117 -4.53 0.26 7.16
C TYR A 117 -5.88 0.77 6.64
N CYS A 118 -6.82 0.98 7.55
CA CYS A 118 -8.11 1.55 7.18
C CYS A 118 -8.74 2.34 8.32
N LYS A 119 -9.65 3.24 7.97
CA LYS A 119 -10.49 3.93 8.95
C LYS A 119 -11.43 2.92 9.64
N ASP A 120 -11.77 3.17 10.90
CA ASP A 120 -12.64 2.29 11.69
C ASP A 120 -13.99 1.99 11.00
N GLU A 121 -14.55 2.94 10.28
CA GLU A 121 -15.80 2.78 9.53
C GLU A 121 -15.73 1.73 8.40
N LEU A 122 -14.52 1.39 7.91
CA LEU A 122 -14.28 0.40 6.87
C LEU A 122 -14.00 -1.01 7.42
N ILE A 123 -13.80 -1.16 8.73
CA ILE A 123 -13.52 -2.46 9.35
C ILE A 123 -14.58 -3.49 8.96
N PRO A 124 -15.91 -3.20 9.03
CA PRO A 124 -16.92 -4.21 8.68
C PRO A 124 -16.86 -4.69 7.22
N PHE A 125 -16.34 -3.85 6.31
CA PHE A 125 -16.11 -4.25 4.93
C PHE A 125 -14.93 -5.23 4.83
N TYR A 126 -13.82 -4.93 5.48
CA TYR A 126 -12.63 -5.77 5.44
C TYR A 126 -12.83 -7.10 6.18
N GLU A 127 -13.60 -7.11 7.27
CA GLU A 127 -13.98 -8.35 7.96
C GLU A 127 -14.77 -9.31 7.05
N LYS A 128 -15.68 -8.78 6.21
CA LYS A 128 -16.36 -9.57 5.18
C LYS A 128 -15.41 -10.10 4.11
N CYS A 129 -14.23 -9.50 3.98
CA CYS A 129 -13.15 -9.98 3.11
C CYS A 129 -12.17 -10.93 3.84
N ASN A 130 -12.54 -11.44 5.03
CA ASN A 130 -11.74 -12.33 5.88
C ASN A 130 -10.47 -11.69 6.50
N LEU A 131 -10.38 -10.37 6.54
CA LEU A 131 -9.36 -9.68 7.31
C LEU A 131 -9.84 -9.50 8.76
N GLN A 132 -8.91 -9.31 9.68
CA GLN A 132 -9.20 -9.08 11.10
C GLN A 132 -8.47 -7.85 11.58
N LYS A 133 -9.11 -7.05 12.43
CA LYS A 133 -8.45 -5.91 13.09
C LYS A 133 -7.26 -6.40 13.91
N LYS A 134 -6.06 -5.83 13.67
CA LYS A 134 -4.81 -6.13 14.38
C LYS A 134 -4.05 -4.84 14.62
N GLY A 135 -3.66 -4.62 15.86
CA GLY A 135 -2.83 -3.47 16.24
C GLY A 135 -3.47 -2.10 16.03
N VAL A 136 -2.63 -1.10 16.14
CA VAL A 136 -2.96 0.32 15.96
C VAL A 136 -1.87 0.93 15.09
N GLU A 137 -2.23 1.78 14.14
CA GLU A 137 -1.27 2.59 13.39
C GLU A 137 -0.80 3.76 14.25
N MET A 138 0.51 4.03 14.19
CA MET A 138 1.11 5.23 14.74
C MET A 138 1.88 5.94 13.65
N ALA A 139 1.63 7.24 13.47
CA ALA A 139 2.23 8.03 12.41
C ALA A 139 2.73 9.39 12.93
N VAL A 140 3.73 9.95 12.28
CA VAL A 140 4.18 11.32 12.44
C VAL A 140 4.41 11.91 11.07
N TYR A 141 3.92 13.11 10.85
CA TYR A 141 4.19 13.85 9.61
C TYR A 141 5.49 14.62 9.78
N LEU A 142 6.48 14.32 8.94
CA LEU A 142 7.83 14.90 9.08
C LEU A 142 7.85 16.43 8.94
N ALA A 143 6.88 16.99 8.20
CA ALA A 143 6.70 18.44 8.08
C ALA A 143 6.31 19.12 9.41
N ASP A 144 5.73 18.38 10.34
CA ASP A 144 5.28 18.88 11.65
C ASP A 144 6.35 18.75 12.74
N LEU A 145 7.47 18.08 12.42
CA LEU A 145 8.58 17.94 13.36
C LEU A 145 9.40 19.23 13.45
N PRO A 146 9.82 19.63 14.67
CA PRO A 146 10.79 20.70 14.81
C PRO A 146 12.12 20.30 14.15
N PRO A 147 12.97 21.27 13.75
CA PRO A 147 14.31 20.97 13.27
C PRO A 147 15.03 20.07 14.27
N THR A 148 15.59 18.95 13.79
CA THR A 148 16.31 18.01 14.65
C THR A 148 17.66 18.62 15.04
N GLU A 149 17.91 18.76 16.34
CA GLU A 149 19.26 18.98 16.86
C GLU A 149 20.12 17.73 16.55
N PRO A 150 21.43 17.88 16.29
CA PRO A 150 22.31 16.73 16.14
C PRO A 150 22.20 15.85 17.39
N THR A 151 21.85 14.59 17.22
CA THR A 151 21.87 13.64 18.35
C THR A 151 23.32 13.35 18.72
N ASP A 152 23.67 13.56 20.00
CA ASP A 152 24.93 13.10 20.54
C ASP A 152 25.05 11.58 20.30
N ASP A 153 26.26 11.11 20.00
CA ASP A 153 26.57 9.70 19.78
C ASP A 153 26.04 8.85 20.95
N ILE A 154 25.09 7.98 20.70
CA ILE A 154 24.58 7.05 21.70
C ILE A 154 25.63 5.99 21.93
N THR A 155 26.42 6.14 23.01
CA THR A 155 27.36 5.10 23.46
C THR A 155 26.61 4.13 24.37
N ILE A 156 26.37 2.89 23.88
CA ILE A 156 25.79 1.82 24.69
C ILE A 156 26.94 1.07 25.36
N THR A 157 27.08 1.22 26.70
CA THR A 157 27.94 0.35 27.50
C THR A 157 27.13 -0.86 27.94
N VAL A 158 27.48 -2.05 27.42
CA VAL A 158 26.90 -3.31 27.88
C VAL A 158 27.71 -3.78 29.09
N ASP A 159 27.09 -3.76 30.26
CA ASP A 159 27.69 -4.37 31.46
C ASP A 159 27.66 -5.91 31.33
N GLU A 160 28.81 -6.53 31.13
CA GLU A 160 28.97 -8.01 31.00
C GLU A 160 28.81 -8.78 32.34
N THR A 161 28.25 -8.17 33.39
CA THR A 161 28.26 -8.78 34.74
C THR A 161 26.99 -9.54 35.14
N SER A 162 26.09 -9.90 34.24
CA SER A 162 24.86 -10.62 34.63
C SER A 162 24.73 -12.09 34.15
N ASP A 163 25.86 -12.74 33.81
CA ASP A 163 25.80 -14.19 33.47
C ASP A 163 26.70 -15.03 34.37
N LYS A 164 26.44 -14.99 35.69
CA LYS A 164 26.90 -15.97 36.66
C LYS A 164 25.89 -16.19 37.74
N THR A 165 24.90 -17.08 37.49
CA THR A 165 24.38 -18.01 38.51
C THR A 165 23.49 -19.06 37.88
N ALA A 166 23.98 -20.29 37.92
CA ALA A 166 23.31 -21.61 38.04
C ALA A 166 22.27 -22.01 36.98
#